data_b5f748574b93b8495ebab7ed12a413f6
#
_entry.id   b5f748574b93b8495ebab7ed12a413f6
#
_cell.length_a   1.000
_cell.length_b   1.000
_cell.length_c   1.000
_cell.angle_alpha   90.00
_cell.angle_beta   90.00
_cell.angle_gamma   90.00
#
_symmetry.space_group_name_H-M   'P 1'
#
loop_
_entity.id
_entity.type
_entity.pdbx_description
1 polymer ?
#
loop_
_entity_poly.entity_id
_entity_poly.type
_entity_poly.pdbx_seq_one_letter_code
_entity_poly.pdbx_strand_id
1 'polypeptide(L)'
;MNFKFVGLIVASIGLAGTTVPAVGYEFGSPGTDQKPGIVLGGASAGVPAPGIYMFEQFYTYQATITGPGKPPGDSVPVRLNSSSTGILFVPDWSFLGARYDAVIVQPVSSLGVGPPVNSNYFGLHNTLFIPIELSWKLGESGFFVKSGFGFYGPDGSISGATGLGNSGHPWWTFVPSFIVSYLKDGWNLTSSLYLEMNTKNTVTGYQSGDILHAEFVATKRIGKWTVGPVGYYYGQVSNDRSSAFYNYAINVNRYNVWAAGALVGYDFGPVAVNVWALNDVHADSSGSAPIAGRTTVTKGFNVFASMSFRLWSPDDGQAPNAPKKLVYK
;
A
#
# COMPACT_ATOMS: atom_id res chain seq x y z
N MET A 1 22.54 26.61 -50.75
CA MET A 1 22.57 26.22 -49.34
C MET A 1 21.48 25.16 -49.15
N ASN A 2 21.88 23.89 -49.23
CA ASN A 2 20.94 22.74 -49.25
C ASN A 2 20.69 22.24 -47.84
N PHE A 3 19.49 22.43 -47.31
CA PHE A 3 19.05 21.79 -46.10
C PHE A 3 18.56 20.38 -46.44
N LYS A 4 19.33 19.37 -46.00
CA LYS A 4 18.91 17.98 -46.06
C LYS A 4 17.93 17.72 -44.90
N PHE A 5 16.70 17.34 -45.25
CA PHE A 5 15.74 16.74 -44.33
C PHE A 5 16.30 15.41 -43.85
N VAL A 6 16.59 15.31 -42.56
CA VAL A 6 16.85 14.03 -41.88
C VAL A 6 15.49 13.47 -41.55
N GLY A 7 15.07 12.46 -42.29
CA GLY A 7 13.88 11.68 -42.03
C GLY A 7 14.04 10.90 -40.69
N LEU A 8 13.18 11.20 -39.74
CA LEU A 8 13.05 10.47 -38.50
C LEU A 8 12.42 9.11 -38.85
N ILE A 9 13.22 8.06 -38.90
CA ILE A 9 12.73 6.68 -38.97
C ILE A 9 12.16 6.37 -37.60
N VAL A 10 10.84 6.44 -37.48
CA VAL A 10 10.10 5.82 -36.38
C VAL A 10 10.24 4.32 -36.59
N ALA A 11 11.20 3.72 -35.93
CA ALA A 11 11.26 2.28 -35.79
C ALA A 11 10.01 1.84 -35.03
N SER A 12 9.02 1.35 -35.76
CA SER A 12 7.96 0.53 -35.23
C SER A 12 8.61 -0.74 -34.65
N ILE A 13 8.94 -0.71 -33.38
CA ILE A 13 9.31 -1.91 -32.64
C ILE A 13 8.06 -2.78 -32.66
N GLY A 14 8.07 -3.74 -33.58
CA GLY A 14 7.10 -4.82 -33.56
C GLY A 14 7.14 -5.49 -32.20
N LEU A 15 6.10 -5.32 -31.41
CA LEU A 15 5.83 -6.08 -30.20
C LEU A 15 5.57 -7.54 -30.61
N ALA A 16 6.63 -8.23 -31.00
CA ALA A 16 6.60 -9.67 -31.20
C ALA A 16 6.58 -10.34 -29.83
N GLY A 17 5.38 -10.72 -29.38
CA GLY A 17 5.20 -11.98 -28.69
C GLY A 17 5.71 -12.13 -27.27
N THR A 18 5.82 -11.08 -26.43
CA THR A 18 5.93 -11.29 -24.99
C THR A 18 4.58 -10.94 -24.33
N THR A 19 3.86 -11.97 -23.92
CA THR A 19 2.62 -11.83 -23.15
C THR A 19 2.97 -11.32 -21.76
N VAL A 20 3.06 -10.00 -21.58
CA VAL A 20 3.19 -9.39 -20.27
C VAL A 20 1.78 -9.26 -19.69
N PRO A 21 1.49 -9.91 -18.57
CA PRO A 21 0.17 -9.85 -17.96
C PRO A 21 -0.12 -8.44 -17.44
N ALA A 22 -1.31 -7.94 -17.75
CA ALA A 22 -1.84 -6.74 -17.11
C ALA A 22 -2.27 -7.11 -15.69
N VAL A 23 -1.55 -6.65 -14.70
CA VAL A 23 -1.97 -6.68 -13.31
C VAL A 23 -2.88 -5.46 -13.12
N GLY A 24 -3.97 -5.57 -12.38
CA GLY A 24 -5.06 -4.61 -12.21
C GLY A 24 -4.73 -3.12 -11.98
N TYR A 25 -3.78 -2.60 -12.69
CA TYR A 25 -3.26 -1.24 -12.76
C TYR A 25 -2.84 -0.97 -14.21
N GLU A 26 -2.39 0.23 -14.54
CA GLU A 26 -1.79 0.50 -15.85
C GLU A 26 -0.77 -0.60 -16.20
N PHE A 27 -0.85 -1.07 -17.41
CA PHE A 27 -0.01 -2.16 -17.94
C PHE A 27 1.47 -1.95 -17.57
N GLY A 28 2.03 -2.94 -16.87
CA GLY A 28 3.42 -2.91 -16.42
C GLY A 28 3.70 -2.06 -15.18
N SER A 29 2.69 -1.54 -14.50
CA SER A 29 2.87 -0.85 -13.21
C SER A 29 3.11 -1.85 -12.06
N PRO A 30 3.87 -1.47 -11.01
CA PRO A 30 4.13 -2.31 -9.84
C PRO A 30 2.92 -2.52 -8.90
N GLY A 31 1.71 -2.12 -9.29
CA GLY A 31 0.48 -2.28 -8.51
C GLY A 31 0.12 -1.06 -7.68
N THR A 32 -0.64 -1.24 -6.61
CA THR A 32 -1.14 -0.16 -5.74
C THR A 32 -0.02 0.58 -5.02
N ASP A 33 -0.20 1.89 -4.77
CA ASP A 33 0.73 2.69 -3.96
C ASP A 33 0.73 2.18 -2.51
N GLN A 34 -0.44 2.05 -1.89
CA GLN A 34 -0.56 1.41 -0.59
C GLN A 34 -0.59 -0.12 -0.75
N LYS A 35 0.38 -0.80 -0.15
CA LYS A 35 0.39 -2.28 -0.18
C LYS A 35 -0.72 -2.83 0.71
N PRO A 36 -1.66 -3.63 0.16
CA PRO A 36 -2.77 -4.18 0.95
C PRO A 36 -2.27 -4.97 2.16
N GLY A 37 -2.82 -4.66 3.33
CA GLY A 37 -2.43 -5.30 4.59
C GLY A 37 -1.22 -4.69 5.30
N ILE A 38 -0.56 -3.68 4.72
CA ILE A 38 0.65 -3.08 5.33
C ILE A 38 0.38 -2.42 6.68
N VAL A 39 -0.80 -1.88 6.90
CA VAL A 39 -1.14 -1.17 8.14
C VAL A 39 -1.68 -2.08 9.25
N LEU A 40 -2.00 -3.35 8.97
CA LEU A 40 -2.64 -4.27 9.93
C LEU A 40 -1.88 -4.41 11.25
N GLY A 41 -0.56 -4.34 11.22
CA GLY A 41 0.28 -4.43 12.41
C GLY A 41 0.24 -3.19 13.31
N GLY A 42 -0.23 -2.05 12.81
CA GLY A 42 -0.35 -0.78 13.54
C GLY A 42 -1.74 -0.16 13.46
N ALA A 43 -2.69 -0.84 12.79
CA ALA A 43 -4.02 -0.30 12.52
C ALA A 43 -4.76 0.02 13.82
N SER A 44 -5.09 1.29 14.01
CA SER A 44 -5.88 1.77 15.13
C SER A 44 -6.36 3.20 14.87
N ALA A 45 -7.60 3.48 15.23
CA ALA A 45 -8.12 4.85 15.30
C ALA A 45 -7.62 5.62 16.53
N GLY A 46 -7.02 4.94 17.50
CA GLY A 46 -6.37 5.57 18.66
C GLY A 46 -5.04 6.20 18.28
N VAL A 47 -4.71 7.31 18.95
CA VAL A 47 -3.45 8.03 18.76
C VAL A 47 -2.60 7.85 20.03
N PRO A 48 -1.29 7.55 19.91
CA PRO A 48 -0.40 7.45 21.07
C PRO A 48 -0.25 8.80 21.82
N ALA A 49 0.46 8.79 22.93
CA ALA A 49 0.79 10.03 23.67
C ALA A 49 1.54 11.03 22.76
N PRO A 50 1.52 12.34 23.06
CA PRO A 50 2.30 13.31 22.30
C PRO A 50 3.77 12.93 22.19
N GLY A 51 4.34 13.06 21.00
CA GLY A 51 5.71 12.66 20.71
C GLY A 51 6.01 12.50 19.22
N ILE A 52 7.24 12.11 18.96
CA ILE A 52 7.69 11.69 17.62
C ILE A 52 8.02 10.20 17.69
N TYR A 53 7.43 9.46 16.80
CA TYR A 53 7.60 8.01 16.70
C TYR A 53 8.20 7.64 15.36
N MET A 54 9.06 6.65 15.37
CA MET A 54 9.56 6.02 14.15
C MET A 54 9.00 4.61 14.06
N PHE A 55 8.68 4.21 12.86
CA PHE A 55 8.34 2.83 12.57
C PHE A 55 9.04 2.34 11.31
N GLU A 56 9.29 1.07 11.25
CA GLU A 56 9.78 0.35 10.09
C GLU A 56 8.83 -0.80 9.79
N GLN A 57 8.49 -0.96 8.50
CA GLN A 57 7.63 -2.03 8.04
C GLN A 57 8.31 -2.80 6.92
N PHE A 58 8.34 -4.10 7.03
CA PHE A 58 8.83 -5.02 6.01
C PHE A 58 7.67 -5.78 5.40
N TYR A 59 7.73 -6.00 4.12
CA TYR A 59 6.72 -6.70 3.35
C TYR A 59 7.38 -7.61 2.32
N THR A 60 6.91 -8.85 2.24
CA THR A 60 7.23 -9.77 1.15
C THR A 60 5.95 -10.43 0.63
N TYR A 61 5.80 -10.46 -0.67
CA TYR A 61 4.69 -11.08 -1.37
C TYR A 61 5.22 -12.07 -2.39
N GLN A 62 4.78 -13.30 -2.29
CA GLN A 62 5.06 -14.36 -3.24
C GLN A 62 3.76 -14.80 -3.88
N ALA A 63 3.59 -14.51 -5.15
CA ALA A 63 2.34 -14.66 -5.87
C ALA A 63 2.54 -15.29 -7.25
N THR A 64 1.44 -15.63 -7.85
CA THR A 64 1.35 -15.98 -9.26
C THR A 64 0.29 -15.14 -9.93
N ILE A 65 0.46 -14.92 -11.22
CA ILE A 65 -0.54 -14.27 -12.04
C ILE A 65 -1.70 -15.23 -12.26
N THR A 66 -2.92 -14.73 -12.05
CA THR A 66 -4.18 -15.46 -12.22
C THR A 66 -5.22 -14.57 -12.91
N GLY A 67 -6.45 -15.06 -13.03
CA GLY A 67 -7.56 -14.35 -13.69
C GLY A 67 -7.75 -14.74 -15.15
N PRO A 68 -8.76 -14.17 -15.82
CA PRO A 68 -9.16 -14.55 -17.18
C PRO A 68 -8.09 -14.37 -18.24
N GLY A 69 -7.16 -13.41 -18.05
CA GLY A 69 -6.04 -13.12 -18.96
C GLY A 69 -4.74 -13.86 -18.63
N LYS A 70 -4.77 -14.81 -17.69
CA LYS A 70 -3.61 -15.63 -17.37
C LYS A 70 -3.04 -16.28 -18.63
N PRO A 71 -1.72 -16.20 -18.88
CA PRO A 71 -1.10 -16.90 -19.98
C PRO A 71 -1.39 -18.41 -19.95
N PRO A 72 -1.62 -19.05 -21.09
CA PRO A 72 -1.73 -20.51 -21.15
C PRO A 72 -0.41 -21.17 -20.71
N GLY A 73 -0.49 -22.25 -19.96
CA GLY A 73 0.67 -23.00 -19.49
C GLY A 73 1.07 -22.65 -18.06
N ASP A 74 2.37 -22.50 -17.83
CA ASP A 74 2.94 -22.34 -16.50
C ASP A 74 2.50 -21.05 -15.78
N SER A 75 2.49 -21.12 -14.45
CA SER A 75 2.22 -19.96 -13.62
C SER A 75 3.38 -18.95 -13.72
N VAL A 76 3.06 -17.68 -13.97
CA VAL A 76 4.05 -16.59 -13.93
C VAL A 76 4.25 -16.14 -12.49
N PRO A 77 5.40 -16.41 -11.88
CA PRO A 77 5.65 -16.01 -10.50
C PRO A 77 5.92 -14.51 -10.42
N VAL A 78 5.39 -13.91 -9.37
CA VAL A 78 5.61 -12.51 -8.99
C VAL A 78 6.15 -12.47 -7.58
N ARG A 79 7.20 -11.69 -7.36
CA ARG A 79 7.76 -11.46 -6.04
C ARG A 79 7.89 -9.95 -5.81
N LEU A 80 7.28 -9.46 -4.75
CA LEU A 80 7.42 -8.08 -4.32
C LEU A 80 7.98 -8.06 -2.90
N ASN A 81 9.03 -7.27 -2.68
CA ASN A 81 9.54 -6.98 -1.34
C ASN A 81 9.56 -5.47 -1.15
N SER A 82 9.27 -5.03 0.06
CA SER A 82 9.33 -3.62 0.42
C SER A 82 9.83 -3.45 1.86
N SER A 83 10.55 -2.35 2.07
CA SER A 83 10.88 -1.80 3.38
C SER A 83 10.38 -0.37 3.41
N SER A 84 9.68 0.02 4.45
CA SER A 84 9.02 1.33 4.58
C SER A 84 9.37 1.96 5.91
N THR A 85 10.19 3.01 5.87
CA THR A 85 10.53 3.81 7.05
C THR A 85 9.55 4.96 7.19
N GLY A 86 8.94 5.09 8.36
CA GLY A 86 7.96 6.14 8.63
C GLY A 86 8.22 6.90 9.92
N ILE A 87 7.80 8.17 9.91
CA ILE A 87 7.76 9.06 11.08
C ILE A 87 6.32 9.45 11.32
N LEU A 88 5.85 9.21 12.54
CA LEU A 88 4.57 9.68 13.06
C LEU A 88 4.84 10.85 14.02
N PHE A 89 4.25 12.00 13.73
CA PHE A 89 4.28 13.19 14.57
C PHE A 89 2.94 13.36 15.27
N VAL A 90 2.95 13.35 16.60
CA VAL A 90 1.77 13.51 17.44
C VAL A 90 2.00 14.71 18.37
N PRO A 91 1.59 15.91 17.99
CA PRO A 91 1.60 17.06 18.90
C PRO A 91 0.45 16.96 19.92
N ASP A 92 0.51 17.81 20.95
CA ASP A 92 -0.59 17.94 21.91
C ASP A 92 -1.67 18.91 21.39
N TRP A 93 -2.05 18.75 20.12
CA TRP A 93 -3.07 19.57 19.48
C TRP A 93 -4.40 18.82 19.43
N SER A 94 -5.46 19.58 19.63
CA SER A 94 -6.82 19.11 19.42
C SER A 94 -7.58 20.04 18.50
N PHE A 95 -8.41 19.46 17.63
CA PHE A 95 -9.28 20.20 16.72
C PHE A 95 -10.64 19.53 16.68
N LEU A 96 -11.72 20.30 16.92
CA LEU A 96 -13.10 19.78 16.99
C LEU A 96 -13.24 18.55 17.93
N GLY A 97 -12.52 18.52 19.04
CA GLY A 97 -12.52 17.41 20.00
C GLY A 97 -11.71 16.19 19.56
N ALA A 98 -11.09 16.24 18.39
CA ALA A 98 -10.17 15.20 17.93
C ALA A 98 -8.73 15.52 18.31
N ARG A 99 -7.92 14.49 18.50
CA ARG A 99 -6.46 14.61 18.53
C ARG A 99 -5.92 14.56 17.11
N TYR A 100 -4.92 15.35 16.83
CA TYR A 100 -4.25 15.44 15.55
C TYR A 100 -2.99 14.57 15.51
N ASP A 101 -2.72 13.99 14.36
CA ASP A 101 -1.40 13.41 14.01
C ASP A 101 -1.10 13.58 12.51
N ALA A 102 0.19 13.45 12.17
CA ALA A 102 0.68 13.48 10.81
C ALA A 102 1.76 12.43 10.58
N VAL A 103 1.84 11.90 9.36
CA VAL A 103 2.75 10.81 9.01
C VAL A 103 3.48 11.11 7.70
N ILE A 104 4.75 10.72 7.65
CA ILE A 104 5.51 10.62 6.40
C ILE A 104 6.12 9.23 6.33
N VAL A 105 6.07 8.60 5.14
CA VAL A 105 6.64 7.26 4.91
C VAL A 105 7.39 7.23 3.59
N GLN A 106 8.62 6.71 3.62
CA GLN A 106 9.43 6.46 2.43
C GLN A 106 9.57 4.95 2.23
N PRO A 107 8.88 4.34 1.27
CA PRO A 107 9.08 2.95 0.91
C PRO A 107 10.22 2.77 -0.10
N VAL A 108 10.92 1.65 0.03
CA VAL A 108 11.83 1.10 -0.97
C VAL A 108 11.30 -0.27 -1.37
N SER A 109 11.26 -0.58 -2.64
CA SER A 109 10.68 -1.85 -3.09
C SER A 109 11.49 -2.53 -4.20
N SER A 110 11.39 -3.84 -4.27
CA SER A 110 11.85 -4.63 -5.39
C SER A 110 10.72 -5.50 -5.93
N LEU A 111 10.57 -5.49 -7.25
CA LEU A 111 9.58 -6.28 -7.97
C LEU A 111 10.31 -7.25 -8.91
N GLY A 112 10.07 -8.53 -8.77
CA GLY A 112 10.52 -9.57 -9.68
C GLY A 112 9.33 -10.27 -10.33
N VAL A 113 9.39 -10.43 -11.65
CA VAL A 113 8.44 -11.23 -12.44
C VAL A 113 9.22 -12.28 -13.19
N GLY A 114 8.86 -13.54 -13.01
CA GLY A 114 9.54 -14.67 -13.65
C GLY A 114 9.19 -14.83 -15.13
N PRO A 115 9.62 -15.98 -15.73
CA PRO A 115 9.33 -16.25 -17.12
C PRO A 115 7.83 -16.17 -17.45
N PRO A 116 7.48 -15.71 -18.68
CA PRO A 116 8.37 -15.31 -19.79
C PRO A 116 8.89 -13.86 -19.69
N VAL A 117 8.48 -13.08 -18.67
CA VAL A 117 8.81 -11.66 -18.55
C VAL A 117 10.26 -11.43 -18.14
N ASN A 118 10.75 -12.19 -17.12
CA ASN A 118 12.11 -12.14 -16.59
C ASN A 118 12.54 -10.71 -16.22
N SER A 119 11.73 -10.00 -15.45
CA SER A 119 12.02 -8.66 -14.97
C SER A 119 12.38 -8.69 -13.49
N ASN A 120 13.38 -7.89 -13.09
CA ASN A 120 13.71 -7.64 -11.70
C ASN A 120 14.08 -6.16 -11.55
N TYR A 121 13.44 -5.48 -10.63
CA TYR A 121 13.60 -4.05 -10.42
C TYR A 121 13.67 -3.71 -8.93
N PHE A 122 14.48 -2.69 -8.60
CA PHE A 122 14.65 -2.18 -7.25
C PHE A 122 14.74 -0.66 -7.28
N GLY A 123 14.07 0.02 -6.35
CA GLY A 123 14.15 1.47 -6.25
C GLY A 123 13.24 2.06 -5.16
N LEU A 124 13.24 3.38 -5.08
CA LEU A 124 12.33 4.12 -4.22
C LEU A 124 10.91 4.01 -4.77
N HIS A 125 9.95 3.73 -3.90
CA HIS A 125 8.54 3.92 -4.18
C HIS A 125 8.14 5.37 -3.88
N ASN A 126 6.96 5.78 -4.32
CA ASN A 126 6.46 7.12 -4.05
C ASN A 126 6.35 7.39 -2.55
N THR A 127 6.78 8.56 -2.11
CA THR A 127 6.67 8.98 -0.71
C THR A 127 5.22 9.23 -0.34
N LEU A 128 4.78 8.61 0.77
CA LEU A 128 3.48 8.87 1.37
C LEU A 128 3.57 10.03 2.36
N PHE A 129 2.72 11.02 2.17
CA PHE A 129 2.47 12.09 3.13
C PHE A 129 1.04 12.02 3.63
N ILE A 130 0.84 11.98 4.94
CA ILE A 130 -0.46 12.12 5.58
C ILE A 130 -0.39 13.37 6.46
N PRO A 131 -0.67 14.56 5.91
CA PRO A 131 -0.53 15.82 6.64
C PRO A 131 -1.57 16.02 7.74
N ILE A 132 -2.66 15.26 7.68
CA ILE A 132 -3.75 15.39 8.65
C ILE A 132 -4.43 14.06 8.89
N GLU A 133 -4.44 13.66 10.15
CA GLU A 133 -5.34 12.67 10.72
C GLU A 133 -5.97 13.24 11.98
N LEU A 134 -7.27 13.01 12.14
CA LEU A 134 -8.05 13.45 13.30
C LEU A 134 -8.69 12.24 13.95
N SER A 135 -8.41 12.04 15.24
CA SER A 135 -8.88 10.90 16.03
C SER A 135 -9.78 11.35 17.18
N TRP A 136 -11.00 10.85 17.22
CA TRP A 136 -11.98 11.07 18.27
C TRP A 136 -12.09 9.85 19.17
N LYS A 137 -11.90 10.03 20.48
CA LYS A 137 -12.29 9.04 21.50
C LYS A 137 -13.76 9.24 21.84
N LEU A 138 -14.58 8.21 21.71
CA LEU A 138 -16.02 8.27 21.96
C LEU A 138 -16.34 7.96 23.44
N GLY A 139 -16.07 8.94 24.30
CA GLY A 139 -16.27 8.81 25.75
C GLY A 139 -15.44 7.63 26.33
N GLU A 140 -16.03 6.88 27.27
CA GLU A 140 -15.40 5.72 27.90
C GLU A 140 -15.84 4.38 27.29
N SER A 141 -16.47 4.43 26.13
CA SER A 141 -16.99 3.25 25.42
C SER A 141 -15.90 2.27 24.96
N GLY A 142 -14.69 2.74 24.77
CA GLY A 142 -13.59 2.03 24.10
C GLY A 142 -13.57 2.21 22.60
N PHE A 143 -14.55 2.90 22.02
CA PHE A 143 -14.58 3.21 20.60
C PHE A 143 -13.79 4.48 20.27
N PHE A 144 -13.10 4.40 19.13
CA PHE A 144 -12.38 5.49 18.50
C PHE A 144 -12.78 5.57 17.02
N VAL A 145 -12.80 6.79 16.49
CA VAL A 145 -12.99 7.05 15.06
C VAL A 145 -11.85 7.95 14.62
N LYS A 146 -11.23 7.63 13.49
CA LYS A 146 -10.19 8.47 12.87
C LYS A 146 -10.55 8.72 11.42
N SER A 147 -10.35 9.95 10.97
CA SER A 147 -10.41 10.31 9.56
C SER A 147 -9.13 11.03 9.18
N GLY A 148 -8.61 10.72 8.01
CA GLY A 148 -7.36 11.28 7.52
C GLY A 148 -7.38 11.53 6.03
N PHE A 149 -6.39 12.28 5.58
CA PHE A 149 -6.13 12.52 4.17
C PHE A 149 -4.63 12.45 3.92
N GLY A 150 -4.24 11.54 3.05
CA GLY A 150 -2.86 11.35 2.60
C GLY A 150 -2.74 11.45 1.09
N PHE A 151 -1.51 11.48 0.62
CA PHE A 151 -1.20 11.38 -0.80
C PHE A 151 0.20 10.80 -1.01
N TYR A 152 0.38 10.09 -2.12
CA TYR A 152 1.68 9.68 -2.64
C TYR A 152 2.13 10.68 -3.70
N GLY A 153 3.37 11.20 -3.55
CA GLY A 153 3.99 12.10 -4.54
C GLY A 153 4.71 11.30 -5.63
N PRO A 154 4.80 11.78 -6.88
CA PRO A 154 5.48 11.09 -7.98
C PRO A 154 7.01 11.28 -7.93
N ASP A 155 7.63 10.94 -6.80
CA ASP A 155 9.06 11.11 -6.51
C ASP A 155 9.83 9.78 -6.45
N GLY A 156 9.16 8.66 -6.70
CA GLY A 156 9.78 7.34 -6.75
C GLY A 156 10.65 7.12 -7.98
N SER A 157 11.36 6.00 -7.98
CA SER A 157 12.25 5.62 -9.09
C SER A 157 11.47 5.20 -10.33
N ILE A 158 11.66 5.93 -11.43
CA ILE A 158 11.02 5.71 -12.72
C ILE A 158 12.10 5.58 -13.79
N SER A 159 12.15 4.44 -14.48
CA SER A 159 13.12 4.17 -15.54
C SER A 159 12.52 4.12 -16.95
N GLY A 160 11.20 4.19 -17.07
CA GLY A 160 10.51 4.15 -18.36
C GLY A 160 9.06 4.58 -18.28
N ALA A 161 8.46 4.79 -19.45
CA ALA A 161 7.07 5.21 -19.58
C ALA A 161 6.10 4.19 -18.99
N THR A 162 6.39 2.92 -19.22
CA THR A 162 5.61 1.80 -18.73
C THR A 162 6.52 0.82 -18.05
N GLY A 163 5.98 0.10 -17.13
CA GLY A 163 6.65 -1.07 -16.85
C GLY A 163 7.08 -1.45 -15.51
N LEU A 164 7.33 -2.70 -15.56
CA LEU A 164 7.97 -3.51 -14.54
C LEU A 164 9.39 -3.00 -14.18
N GLY A 165 9.85 -1.94 -14.82
CA GLY A 165 11.09 -1.24 -14.54
C GLY A 165 10.96 -0.07 -13.54
N ASN A 166 9.76 0.17 -13.01
CA ASN A 166 9.51 1.27 -12.10
C ASN A 166 9.16 0.75 -10.70
N SER A 167 9.77 1.32 -9.66
CA SER A 167 9.30 1.16 -8.28
C SER A 167 8.30 2.23 -7.89
N GLY A 168 8.42 3.43 -8.44
CA GLY A 168 7.50 4.54 -8.26
C GLY A 168 6.50 4.67 -9.40
N HIS A 169 5.52 5.53 -9.20
CA HIS A 169 4.50 5.88 -10.17
C HIS A 169 4.64 7.32 -10.63
N PRO A 170 4.53 7.63 -11.94
CA PRO A 170 4.61 8.99 -12.45
C PRO A 170 3.27 9.74 -12.37
N TRP A 171 2.55 9.57 -11.27
CA TRP A 171 1.28 10.25 -10.97
C TRP A 171 1.12 10.44 -9.47
N TRP A 172 0.18 11.31 -9.08
CA TRP A 172 -0.25 11.49 -7.71
C TRP A 172 -1.34 10.49 -7.36
N THR A 173 -1.28 9.94 -6.14
CA THR A 173 -2.36 9.14 -5.57
C THR A 173 -2.85 9.79 -4.30
N PHE A 174 -4.11 10.19 -4.25
CA PHE A 174 -4.75 10.76 -3.06
C PHE A 174 -5.44 9.66 -2.27
N VAL A 175 -5.32 9.70 -0.94
CA VAL A 175 -5.78 8.61 -0.07
C VAL A 175 -6.55 9.17 1.13
N PRO A 176 -7.83 9.53 0.97
CA PRO A 176 -8.71 9.71 2.12
C PRO A 176 -8.87 8.40 2.87
N SER A 177 -8.96 8.50 4.21
CA SER A 177 -9.08 7.35 5.10
C SER A 177 -10.16 7.54 6.16
N PHE A 178 -10.74 6.41 6.58
CA PHE A 178 -11.69 6.35 7.67
C PHE A 178 -11.48 5.06 8.46
N ILE A 179 -11.24 5.20 9.77
CA ILE A 179 -10.89 4.07 10.65
C ILE A 179 -11.81 4.08 11.86
N VAL A 180 -12.33 2.93 12.21
CA VAL A 180 -13.09 2.70 13.44
C VAL A 180 -12.39 1.62 14.24
N SER A 181 -12.18 1.86 15.53
CA SER A 181 -11.55 0.90 16.44
C SER A 181 -12.31 0.79 17.75
N TYR A 182 -12.39 -0.44 18.25
CA TYR A 182 -12.71 -0.71 19.66
C TYR A 182 -11.43 -1.13 20.37
N LEU A 183 -10.98 -0.28 21.31
CA LEU A 183 -9.71 -0.40 22.02
C LEU A 183 -9.98 -0.42 23.54
N LYS A 184 -10.40 -1.55 24.06
CA LYS A 184 -10.70 -1.70 25.49
C LYS A 184 -10.34 -3.11 25.95
N ASP A 185 -9.90 -3.22 27.20
CA ASP A 185 -9.59 -4.49 27.86
C ASP A 185 -8.59 -5.36 27.08
N GLY A 186 -7.64 -4.70 26.39
CA GLY A 186 -6.64 -5.36 25.56
C GLY A 186 -7.15 -5.84 24.19
N TRP A 187 -8.40 -5.60 23.83
CA TRP A 187 -8.90 -5.82 22.48
C TRP A 187 -8.48 -4.68 21.54
N ASN A 188 -8.15 -5.06 20.33
CA ASN A 188 -8.09 -4.17 19.17
C ASN A 188 -8.97 -4.80 18.07
N LEU A 189 -10.19 -4.25 17.93
CA LEU A 189 -11.09 -4.57 16.84
C LEU A 189 -11.14 -3.35 15.94
N THR A 190 -10.43 -3.40 14.81
CA THR A 190 -10.28 -2.25 13.92
C THR A 190 -10.76 -2.60 12.52
N SER A 191 -11.52 -1.68 11.91
CA SER A 191 -11.83 -1.65 10.50
C SER A 191 -11.30 -0.35 9.91
N SER A 192 -10.46 -0.44 8.88
CA SER A 192 -9.86 0.69 8.19
C SER A 192 -10.28 0.70 6.73
N LEU A 193 -10.68 1.87 6.23
CA LEU A 193 -11.02 2.09 4.84
C LEU A 193 -10.07 3.14 4.26
N TYR A 194 -9.51 2.86 3.10
CA TYR A 194 -8.66 3.76 2.33
C TYR A 194 -9.16 3.76 0.87
N LEU A 195 -9.24 4.92 0.27
CA LEU A 195 -9.59 5.05 -1.15
C LEU A 195 -8.42 5.67 -1.90
N GLU A 196 -7.71 4.87 -2.70
CA GLU A 196 -6.70 5.40 -3.61
C GLU A 196 -7.36 6.02 -4.83
N MET A 197 -7.14 7.31 -5.05
CA MET A 197 -7.60 8.06 -6.21
C MET A 197 -6.40 8.52 -7.03
N ASN A 198 -6.23 7.93 -8.22
CA ASN A 198 -5.06 8.15 -9.06
C ASN A 198 -5.28 9.30 -10.04
N THR A 199 -4.28 10.17 -10.20
CA THR A 199 -4.24 11.11 -11.33
C THR A 199 -3.74 10.41 -12.59
N LYS A 200 -3.75 11.11 -13.72
CA LYS A 200 -3.20 10.59 -14.96
C LYS A 200 -1.68 10.41 -14.85
N ASN A 201 -1.19 9.29 -15.40
CA ASN A 201 0.21 9.10 -15.67
C ASN A 201 0.73 10.24 -16.56
N THR A 202 1.73 10.98 -16.09
CA THR A 202 2.28 12.15 -16.79
C THR A 202 3.01 11.78 -18.08
N VAL A 203 3.40 10.53 -18.26
CA VAL A 203 4.14 10.03 -19.44
C VAL A 203 3.20 9.43 -20.48
N THR A 204 2.26 8.59 -20.05
CA THR A 204 1.38 7.84 -20.97
C THR A 204 -0.01 8.47 -21.13
N GLY A 205 -0.41 9.34 -20.19
CA GLY A 205 -1.76 9.89 -20.14
C GLY A 205 -2.84 8.91 -19.68
N TYR A 206 -2.46 7.67 -19.35
CA TYR A 206 -3.35 6.66 -18.79
C TYR A 206 -3.74 7.02 -17.35
N GLN A 207 -4.95 6.65 -16.94
CA GLN A 207 -5.39 6.84 -15.56
C GLN A 207 -5.98 5.54 -15.04
N SER A 208 -5.32 4.95 -14.07
CA SER A 208 -5.82 3.80 -13.33
C SER A 208 -7.03 4.19 -12.49
N GLY A 209 -8.02 3.33 -12.43
CA GLY A 209 -9.23 3.54 -11.64
C GLY A 209 -8.95 3.60 -10.15
N ASP A 210 -9.92 4.11 -9.39
CA ASP A 210 -9.82 4.23 -7.94
C ASP A 210 -9.90 2.85 -7.28
N ILE A 211 -9.17 2.67 -6.18
CA ILE A 211 -9.07 1.41 -5.47
C ILE A 211 -9.49 1.59 -4.02
N LEU A 212 -10.43 0.77 -3.59
CA LEU A 212 -10.84 0.68 -2.20
C LEU A 212 -10.02 -0.40 -1.49
N HIS A 213 -9.40 -0.04 -0.38
CA HIS A 213 -8.83 -0.95 0.61
C HIS A 213 -9.74 -0.98 1.83
N ALA A 214 -10.08 -2.19 2.29
CA ALA A 214 -10.76 -2.42 3.56
C ALA A 214 -9.92 -3.41 4.36
N GLU A 215 -9.43 -3.01 5.51
CA GLU A 215 -8.53 -3.81 6.34
C GLU A 215 -9.17 -4.08 7.71
N PHE A 216 -8.98 -5.28 8.23
CA PHE A 216 -9.65 -5.77 9.43
C PHE A 216 -8.65 -6.39 10.40
N VAL A 217 -8.70 -5.93 11.64
CA VAL A 217 -7.91 -6.45 12.76
C VAL A 217 -8.84 -6.88 13.88
N ALA A 218 -8.63 -8.09 14.40
CA ALA A 218 -9.32 -8.57 15.59
C ALA A 218 -8.30 -9.25 16.50
N THR A 219 -7.52 -8.44 17.23
CA THR A 219 -6.44 -8.94 18.07
C THR A 219 -6.72 -8.73 19.56
N LYS A 220 -6.11 -9.57 20.37
CA LYS A 220 -6.16 -9.50 21.84
C LYS A 220 -4.75 -9.39 22.39
N ARG A 221 -4.54 -8.43 23.28
CA ARG A 221 -3.33 -8.32 24.08
C ARG A 221 -3.44 -9.20 25.33
N ILE A 222 -2.46 -10.06 25.55
CA ILE A 222 -2.33 -10.97 26.68
C ILE A 222 -0.92 -10.78 27.26
N GLY A 223 -0.84 -10.00 28.33
CA GLY A 223 0.45 -9.56 28.87
C GLY A 223 1.22 -8.70 27.87
N LYS A 224 2.37 -9.18 27.42
CA LYS A 224 3.20 -8.52 26.40
C LYS A 224 2.92 -9.01 24.97
N TRP A 225 2.12 -10.06 24.83
CA TRP A 225 1.78 -10.62 23.53
C TRP A 225 0.51 -9.99 22.97
N THR A 226 0.47 -9.82 21.65
CA THR A 226 -0.72 -9.46 20.89
C THR A 226 -0.94 -10.56 19.86
N VAL A 227 -2.13 -11.14 19.81
CA VAL A 227 -2.43 -12.22 18.86
C VAL A 227 -3.85 -12.08 18.34
N GLY A 228 -4.10 -12.50 17.10
CA GLY A 228 -5.44 -12.59 16.55
C GLY A 228 -5.50 -12.62 15.03
N PRO A 229 -6.70 -12.86 14.48
CA PRO A 229 -6.92 -12.85 13.05
C PRO A 229 -6.84 -11.43 12.46
N VAL A 230 -6.36 -11.37 11.23
CA VAL A 230 -6.32 -10.17 10.39
C VAL A 230 -6.73 -10.51 8.97
N GLY A 231 -7.20 -9.51 8.23
CA GLY A 231 -7.59 -9.71 6.84
C GLY A 231 -7.71 -8.40 6.10
N TYR A 232 -7.75 -8.49 4.78
CA TYR A 232 -8.03 -7.33 3.94
C TYR A 232 -8.87 -7.70 2.71
N TYR A 233 -9.51 -6.70 2.20
CA TYR A 233 -10.03 -6.60 0.85
C TYR A 233 -9.35 -5.44 0.15
N TYR A 234 -8.97 -5.61 -1.09
CA TYR A 234 -8.72 -4.47 -1.97
C TYR A 234 -9.29 -4.74 -3.35
N GLY A 235 -9.78 -3.70 -3.99
CA GLY A 235 -10.40 -3.84 -5.31
C GLY A 235 -10.67 -2.51 -5.97
N GLN A 236 -10.63 -2.54 -7.29
CA GLN A 236 -10.89 -1.37 -8.11
C GLN A 236 -12.38 -1.08 -8.17
N VAL A 237 -12.76 0.16 -7.83
CA VAL A 237 -14.15 0.61 -7.72
C VAL A 237 -14.60 1.51 -8.87
N SER A 238 -13.66 2.08 -9.62
CA SER A 238 -13.93 2.79 -10.88
C SER A 238 -13.13 2.20 -12.03
N ASN A 239 -13.57 2.43 -13.27
CA ASN A 239 -12.86 1.91 -14.45
C ASN A 239 -11.64 2.77 -14.77
N ASP A 240 -10.64 2.12 -15.38
CA ASP A 240 -9.50 2.83 -15.96
C ASP A 240 -9.93 3.74 -17.12
N ARG A 241 -9.11 4.74 -17.37
CA ARG A 241 -9.22 5.61 -18.55
C ARG A 241 -8.00 5.41 -19.43
N SER A 242 -8.21 4.74 -20.55
CA SER A 242 -7.16 4.52 -21.55
C SER A 242 -6.71 5.81 -22.21
N SER A 243 -5.57 5.76 -22.89
CA SER A 243 -4.95 6.92 -23.55
C SER A 243 -4.53 6.61 -24.97
N ALA A 244 -4.22 7.68 -25.71
CA ALA A 244 -3.69 7.58 -27.07
C ALA A 244 -2.34 6.85 -27.14
N PHE A 245 -1.54 6.88 -26.07
CA PHE A 245 -0.30 6.13 -25.95
C PHE A 245 -0.50 4.62 -26.19
N TYR A 246 -1.63 4.10 -25.73
CA TYR A 246 -2.04 2.70 -25.90
C TYR A 246 -3.05 2.51 -27.05
N ASN A 247 -3.21 3.48 -27.94
CA ASN A 247 -4.24 3.48 -28.97
C ASN A 247 -5.65 3.22 -28.43
N TYR A 248 -5.90 3.59 -27.17
CA TYR A 248 -7.15 3.33 -26.44
C TYR A 248 -7.52 1.82 -26.35
N ALA A 249 -6.55 0.93 -26.57
CA ALA A 249 -6.78 -0.52 -26.59
C ALA A 249 -6.72 -1.16 -25.21
N ILE A 250 -6.09 -0.51 -24.24
CA ILE A 250 -6.03 -0.99 -22.86
C ILE A 250 -7.23 -0.45 -22.11
N ASN A 251 -8.02 -1.34 -21.56
CA ASN A 251 -9.12 -1.02 -20.69
C ASN A 251 -9.17 -2.07 -19.57
N VAL A 252 -8.26 -1.93 -18.61
CA VAL A 252 -8.27 -2.75 -17.40
C VAL A 252 -9.46 -2.30 -16.60
N ASN A 253 -10.41 -3.19 -16.42
CA ASN A 253 -11.54 -2.95 -15.54
C ASN A 253 -11.30 -3.73 -14.26
N ARG A 254 -12.06 -3.51 -13.32
CA ARG A 254 -12.15 -4.01 -11.96
C ARG A 254 -11.45 -5.34 -11.67
N TYR A 255 -10.71 -5.33 -10.63
CA TYR A 255 -10.19 -6.52 -9.95
C TYR A 255 -10.52 -6.43 -8.46
N ASN A 256 -10.48 -7.56 -7.79
CA ASN A 256 -10.61 -7.62 -6.33
C ASN A 256 -9.81 -8.79 -5.77
N VAL A 257 -9.34 -8.60 -4.55
CA VAL A 257 -8.62 -9.61 -3.78
C VAL A 257 -9.08 -9.57 -2.34
N TRP A 258 -9.28 -10.74 -1.76
CA TRP A 258 -9.54 -10.95 -0.34
C TRP A 258 -8.42 -11.78 0.25
N ALA A 259 -7.92 -11.38 1.40
CA ALA A 259 -6.91 -12.14 2.13
C ALA A 259 -7.30 -12.31 3.60
N ALA A 260 -6.88 -13.43 4.16
CA ALA A 260 -7.06 -13.76 5.56
C ALA A 260 -5.80 -14.36 6.16
N GLY A 261 -5.56 -14.08 7.44
CA GLY A 261 -4.38 -14.54 8.12
C GLY A 261 -4.39 -14.24 9.62
N ALA A 262 -3.22 -14.19 10.20
CA ALA A 262 -3.04 -13.96 11.62
C ALA A 262 -1.86 -13.04 11.93
N LEU A 263 -1.95 -12.36 13.06
CA LEU A 263 -0.94 -11.47 13.62
C LEU A 263 -0.47 -12.00 14.95
N VAL A 264 0.85 -11.92 15.17
CA VAL A 264 1.51 -12.09 16.47
C VAL A 264 2.40 -10.89 16.71
N GLY A 265 2.26 -10.27 17.87
CA GLY A 265 3.08 -9.15 18.30
C GLY A 265 3.66 -9.34 19.69
N TYR A 266 4.75 -8.64 19.96
CA TYR A 266 5.37 -8.62 21.28
C TYR A 266 5.87 -7.23 21.65
N ASP A 267 5.53 -6.80 22.86
CA ASP A 267 5.93 -5.50 23.44
C ASP A 267 7.16 -5.71 24.32
N PHE A 268 8.33 -5.29 23.82
CA PHE A 268 9.60 -5.32 24.58
C PHE A 268 9.72 -4.17 25.58
N GLY A 269 8.80 -3.21 25.54
CA GLY A 269 8.80 -1.98 26.32
C GLY A 269 9.22 -0.78 25.49
N PRO A 270 10.50 -0.58 25.17
CA PRO A 270 10.91 0.53 24.30
C PRO A 270 10.57 0.32 22.81
N VAL A 271 10.42 -0.93 22.40
CA VAL A 271 10.11 -1.33 21.01
C VAL A 271 8.94 -2.30 21.01
N ALA A 272 7.95 -2.08 20.14
CA ALA A 272 6.92 -3.04 19.82
C ALA A 272 7.24 -3.68 18.45
N VAL A 273 7.10 -5.00 18.35
CA VAL A 273 7.31 -5.76 17.12
C VAL A 273 6.05 -6.54 16.81
N ASN A 274 5.56 -6.46 15.57
CA ASN A 274 4.44 -7.26 15.08
C ASN A 274 4.88 -8.00 13.82
N VAL A 275 4.40 -9.25 13.67
CA VAL A 275 4.55 -10.05 12.46
C VAL A 275 3.17 -10.58 12.09
N TRP A 276 2.81 -10.47 10.82
CA TRP A 276 1.55 -11.03 10.33
C TRP A 276 1.72 -11.64 8.95
N ALA A 277 0.94 -12.67 8.70
CA ALA A 277 0.96 -13.39 7.45
C ALA A 277 -0.46 -13.65 6.98
N LEU A 278 -0.69 -13.47 5.66
CA LEU A 278 -1.99 -13.66 5.04
C LEU A 278 -1.83 -14.44 3.73
N ASN A 279 -2.87 -15.20 3.42
CA ASN A 279 -3.01 -15.81 2.11
C ASN A 279 -4.18 -15.16 1.37
N ASP A 280 -4.00 -14.86 0.08
CA ASP A 280 -5.07 -14.40 -0.77
C ASP A 280 -6.05 -15.56 -1.01
N VAL A 281 -7.22 -15.50 -0.36
CA VAL A 281 -8.23 -16.55 -0.43
C VAL A 281 -9.05 -16.46 -1.71
N HIS A 282 -9.25 -15.23 -2.19
CA HIS A 282 -9.96 -14.96 -3.45
C HIS A 282 -9.21 -13.87 -4.23
N ALA A 283 -9.15 -14.02 -5.54
CA ALA A 283 -8.66 -13.01 -6.46
C ALA A 283 -9.36 -13.17 -7.81
N ASP A 284 -9.93 -12.08 -8.31
CA ASP A 284 -10.65 -12.05 -9.60
C ASP A 284 -10.40 -10.72 -10.33
N SER A 285 -10.54 -10.75 -11.65
CA SER A 285 -10.39 -9.56 -12.50
C SER A 285 -11.33 -9.61 -13.71
N SER A 286 -11.72 -8.42 -14.18
CA SER A 286 -12.58 -8.26 -15.36
C SER A 286 -12.08 -7.12 -16.24
N GLY A 287 -12.42 -7.15 -17.54
CA GLY A 287 -12.05 -6.15 -18.52
C GLY A 287 -11.22 -6.72 -19.66
N SER A 288 -10.65 -5.85 -20.48
CA SER A 288 -9.82 -6.19 -21.64
C SER A 288 -8.40 -5.69 -21.49
N ALA A 289 -7.45 -6.45 -21.99
CA ALA A 289 -6.06 -6.05 -22.13
C ALA A 289 -5.57 -6.39 -23.53
N PRO A 290 -4.58 -5.65 -24.09
CA PRO A 290 -4.23 -5.73 -25.50
C PRO A 290 -3.74 -7.10 -25.94
N ILE A 291 -3.05 -7.83 -25.08
CA ILE A 291 -2.30 -9.04 -25.46
C ILE A 291 -3.16 -10.31 -25.36
N ALA A 292 -4.03 -10.41 -24.36
CA ALA A 292 -4.88 -11.58 -24.17
C ALA A 292 -6.37 -11.26 -24.30
N GLY A 293 -6.74 -10.02 -24.58
CA GLY A 293 -8.11 -9.56 -24.58
C GLY A 293 -8.79 -9.59 -23.20
N ARG A 294 -8.06 -9.93 -22.15
CA ARG A 294 -8.57 -10.13 -20.78
C ARG A 294 -7.57 -9.67 -19.73
N THR A 295 -8.05 -9.31 -18.56
CA THR A 295 -7.23 -8.84 -17.45
C THR A 295 -6.72 -9.98 -16.57
N THR A 296 -5.71 -9.66 -15.78
CA THR A 296 -5.12 -10.56 -14.78
C THR A 296 -5.07 -9.89 -13.42
N VAL A 297 -4.86 -10.70 -12.39
CA VAL A 297 -4.62 -10.28 -11.02
C VAL A 297 -3.56 -11.20 -10.42
N THR A 298 -2.87 -10.76 -9.38
CA THR A 298 -1.97 -11.63 -8.62
C THR A 298 -2.72 -12.30 -7.47
N LYS A 299 -2.31 -13.54 -7.15
CA LYS A 299 -2.79 -14.28 -5.99
C LYS A 299 -1.63 -14.98 -5.31
N GLY A 300 -1.47 -14.79 -4.00
CA GLY A 300 -0.30 -15.31 -3.31
C GLY A 300 -0.36 -15.27 -1.80
N PHE A 301 0.82 -15.31 -1.21
CA PHE A 301 1.06 -15.30 0.22
C PHE A 301 1.88 -14.07 0.60
N ASN A 302 1.42 -13.38 1.62
CA ASN A 302 2.00 -12.14 2.15
C ASN A 302 2.57 -12.39 3.55
N VAL A 303 3.76 -11.87 3.83
CA VAL A 303 4.33 -11.76 5.16
C VAL A 303 4.76 -10.34 5.41
N PHE A 304 4.41 -9.84 6.57
CA PHE A 304 4.76 -8.51 7.04
C PHE A 304 5.42 -8.58 8.40
N ALA A 305 6.29 -7.61 8.66
CA ALA A 305 6.79 -7.33 9.99
C ALA A 305 6.82 -5.83 10.22
N SER A 306 6.56 -5.39 11.43
CA SER A 306 6.75 -4.00 11.81
C SER A 306 7.46 -3.89 13.15
N MET A 307 8.24 -2.83 13.30
CA MET A 307 8.74 -2.37 14.57
C MET A 307 8.45 -0.89 14.73
N SER A 308 8.12 -0.48 15.96
CA SER A 308 7.87 0.93 16.27
C SER A 308 8.46 1.29 17.63
N PHE A 309 8.94 2.53 17.72
CA PHE A 309 9.51 3.09 18.94
C PHE A 309 9.35 4.60 18.97
N ARG A 310 9.33 5.14 20.20
CA ARG A 310 9.25 6.58 20.40
C ARG A 310 10.63 7.20 20.36
N LEU A 311 10.85 8.18 19.46
CA LEU A 311 12.08 8.95 19.36
C LEU A 311 12.15 10.07 20.40
N TRP A 312 11.01 10.74 20.63
CA TRP A 312 10.93 11.90 21.49
C TRP A 312 9.54 12.06 22.11
N SER A 313 9.50 12.65 23.32
CA SER A 313 8.29 13.06 24.01
C SER A 313 8.50 14.41 24.71
N PRO A 314 7.48 15.26 24.81
CA PRO A 314 7.55 16.50 25.60
C PRO A 314 7.98 16.29 27.05
N ASP A 315 7.71 15.12 27.59
CA ASP A 315 8.01 14.76 28.99
C ASP A 315 9.45 14.23 29.20
N ASP A 316 10.22 13.99 28.15
CA ASP A 316 11.58 13.42 28.26
C ASP A 316 12.58 14.38 28.95
N GLY A 317 12.23 15.67 29.15
CA GLY A 317 12.98 16.65 29.91
C GLY A 317 12.59 16.78 31.40
N GLN A 318 11.59 16.05 31.89
CA GLN A 318 11.00 16.31 33.21
C GLN A 318 11.30 15.28 34.31
N ALA A 319 11.90 14.13 34.05
CA ALA A 319 12.49 13.27 35.09
C ALA A 319 13.25 12.09 34.50
N PRO A 320 14.40 11.70 35.07
CA PRO A 320 15.06 10.45 34.74
C PRO A 320 14.46 9.34 35.62
N ASN A 321 13.33 8.76 35.26
CA ASN A 321 12.96 7.45 35.82
C ASN A 321 11.67 6.88 35.21
N ALA A 322 11.86 5.75 34.61
CA ALA A 322 10.94 4.76 34.10
C ALA A 322 10.71 4.81 32.58
N PRO A 323 10.90 3.69 31.87
CA PRO A 323 10.47 3.55 30.49
C PRO A 323 8.94 3.69 30.45
N LYS A 324 8.46 4.85 29.98
CA LYS A 324 7.02 5.06 29.80
C LYS A 324 6.56 4.13 28.66
N LYS A 325 5.77 3.13 29.02
CA LYS A 325 5.14 2.20 28.10
C LYS A 325 4.46 2.93 26.95
N LEU A 326 4.68 2.46 25.72
CA LEU A 326 3.77 2.69 24.60
C LEU A 326 2.41 2.04 24.99
N VAL A 327 1.58 2.81 25.66
CA VAL A 327 0.24 2.36 26.00
C VAL A 327 -0.69 2.89 24.93
N TYR A 328 -1.00 2.05 23.97
CA TYR A 328 -2.26 2.18 23.26
C TYR A 328 -3.36 1.99 24.30
N LYS A 329 -3.87 3.07 24.84
CA LYS A 329 -5.09 3.07 25.68
C LYS A 329 -6.30 3.16 24.80
#